data_66dcce2ea3e8605170a705c83530376e
#
_entry.id   66dcce2ea3e8605170a705c83530376e
#
_cell.length_a   1.000
_cell.length_b   1.000
_cell.length_c   1.000
_cell.angle_alpha   90.00
_cell.angle_beta   90.00
_cell.angle_gamma   90.00
#
_symmetry.space_group_name_H-M   'P 1'
#
loop_
_entity.id
_entity.type
_entity.pdbx_description
1 polymer ?
#
loop_
_entity_poly.entity_id
_entity_poly.type
_entity_poly.pdbx_seq_one_letter_code
_entity_poly.pdbx_strand_id
1 'polypeptide(L)'
;MTTMPNSKISKHCSKPARTKPAKVRRDDLMNAAAFLFLKNGVANTAIEQITSRAQVAKGTFYLYFSSKESILEALGDRFAEQLLAGIKASVAQKPADHWKEKLAAWTAACLTGYLDSIRLHDVVFNRARSRPHTREGLIDNIIIDHLEDLLQSGTRARAWRIEDPRFTAVYLFSALHGIIDYTVAREKRPNVPHLKKRIKHLFFRAVGLAPT
;
A
#
# COMPACT_ATOMS: atom_id res chain seq x y z
N MET A 1 6.51 -8.90 78.95
CA MET A 1 6.16 -7.72 78.16
C MET A 1 7.13 -7.69 76.98
N THR A 2 6.70 -8.22 75.84
CA THR A 2 7.55 -8.22 74.63
C THR A 2 6.73 -7.59 73.50
N THR A 3 7.14 -6.42 73.08
CA THR A 3 6.52 -5.60 72.03
C THR A 3 6.92 -6.13 70.66
N MET A 4 5.92 -6.43 69.82
CA MET A 4 6.10 -6.79 68.41
C MET A 4 6.33 -5.51 67.55
N PRO A 5 7.24 -5.53 66.55
CA PRO A 5 7.38 -4.40 65.64
C PRO A 5 6.37 -4.49 64.47
N ASN A 6 5.74 -3.34 64.22
CA ASN A 6 4.78 -3.07 63.16
C ASN A 6 5.44 -3.03 61.78
N SER A 7 5.16 -4.02 60.91
CA SER A 7 5.67 -4.08 59.55
C SER A 7 4.86 -3.14 58.65
N LYS A 8 5.46 -2.03 58.19
CA LYS A 8 4.92 -1.13 57.18
C LYS A 8 4.99 -1.83 55.80
N ILE A 9 3.82 -2.19 55.30
CA ILE A 9 3.67 -2.67 53.91
C ILE A 9 3.85 -1.46 53.00
N SER A 10 5.00 -1.40 52.34
CA SER A 10 5.27 -0.42 51.28
C SER A 10 4.43 -0.75 50.06
N LYS A 11 3.40 0.05 49.77
CA LYS A 11 2.65 0.02 48.51
C LYS A 11 3.58 0.52 47.40
N HIS A 12 4.13 -0.41 46.62
CA HIS A 12 4.79 -0.10 45.37
C HIS A 12 3.76 0.52 44.40
N CYS A 13 3.76 1.83 44.31
CA CYS A 13 3.02 2.56 43.28
C CYS A 13 3.74 2.36 41.95
N SER A 14 3.29 1.37 41.15
CA SER A 14 3.78 1.19 39.80
C SER A 14 3.42 2.44 38.98
N LYS A 15 4.44 3.15 38.49
CA LYS A 15 4.25 4.29 37.55
C LYS A 15 3.33 3.85 36.42
N PRO A 16 2.30 4.66 36.06
CA PRO A 16 1.42 4.32 34.95
C PRO A 16 2.26 4.15 33.67
N ALA A 17 2.07 3.05 32.96
CA ALA A 17 2.76 2.77 31.70
C ALA A 17 2.56 3.97 30.76
N ARG A 18 3.65 4.56 30.32
CA ARG A 18 3.67 5.76 29.46
C ARG A 18 2.81 5.49 28.23
N THR A 19 1.69 6.17 28.12
CA THR A 19 0.71 5.97 27.03
C THR A 19 1.40 6.18 25.68
N LYS A 20 1.35 5.18 24.79
CA LYS A 20 1.94 5.27 23.44
C LYS A 20 1.44 6.52 22.71
N PRO A 21 2.26 7.17 21.87
CA PRO A 21 1.83 8.30 21.03
C PRO A 21 0.62 7.93 20.16
N ALA A 22 -0.24 8.90 19.84
CA ALA A 22 -1.46 8.69 19.06
C ALA A 22 -1.18 7.99 17.71
N LYS A 23 -0.14 8.41 16.98
CA LYS A 23 0.27 7.79 15.71
C LYS A 23 0.61 6.30 15.88
N VAL A 24 1.37 5.96 16.91
CA VAL A 24 1.76 4.56 17.19
C VAL A 24 0.52 3.70 17.46
N ARG A 25 -0.45 4.22 18.22
CA ARG A 25 -1.71 3.49 18.48
C ARG A 25 -2.56 3.28 17.24
N ARG A 26 -2.61 4.28 16.35
CA ARG A 26 -3.29 4.15 15.05
C ARG A 26 -2.61 3.08 14.19
N ASP A 27 -1.29 3.07 14.14
CA ASP A 27 -0.52 2.09 13.38
C ASP A 27 -0.64 0.67 13.97
N ASP A 28 -0.64 0.52 15.30
CA ASP A 28 -0.89 -0.76 15.98
C ASP A 28 -2.27 -1.33 15.60
N LEU A 29 -3.33 -0.49 15.59
CA LEU A 29 -4.67 -0.89 15.15
C LEU A 29 -4.69 -1.31 13.68
N MET A 30 -4.05 -0.55 12.79
CA MET A 30 -3.96 -0.88 11.36
C MET A 30 -3.20 -2.19 11.13
N ASN A 31 -2.10 -2.43 11.84
CA ASN A 31 -1.33 -3.67 11.74
C ASN A 31 -2.12 -4.88 12.26
N ALA A 32 -2.84 -4.71 13.37
CA ALA A 32 -3.72 -5.74 13.90
C ALA A 32 -4.86 -6.08 12.92
N ALA A 33 -5.49 -5.05 12.34
CA ALA A 33 -6.56 -5.21 11.36
C ALA A 33 -6.05 -5.91 10.09
N ALA A 34 -4.92 -5.47 9.52
CA ALA A 34 -4.33 -6.09 8.33
C ALA A 34 -4.06 -7.59 8.55
N PHE A 35 -3.46 -7.95 9.69
CA PHE A 35 -3.21 -9.36 10.04
C PHE A 35 -4.51 -10.17 10.12
N LEU A 36 -5.52 -9.66 10.81
CA LEU A 36 -6.79 -10.37 11.01
C LEU A 36 -7.61 -10.46 9.71
N PHE A 37 -7.61 -9.41 8.90
CA PHE A 37 -8.29 -9.40 7.61
C PHE A 37 -7.66 -10.40 6.64
N LEU A 38 -6.34 -10.52 6.63
CA LEU A 38 -5.62 -11.52 5.82
C LEU A 38 -5.87 -12.95 6.31
N LYS A 39 -6.07 -13.14 7.62
CA LYS A 39 -6.27 -14.47 8.20
C LYS A 39 -7.71 -14.95 8.13
N ASN A 40 -8.66 -14.10 8.47
CA ASN A 40 -10.06 -14.46 8.71
C ASN A 40 -11.02 -13.88 7.66
N GLY A 41 -10.54 -12.95 6.82
CA GLY A 41 -11.37 -12.08 6.00
C GLY A 41 -11.99 -10.92 6.80
N VAL A 42 -12.35 -9.83 6.10
CA VAL A 42 -12.93 -8.63 6.73
C VAL A 42 -14.29 -8.92 7.37
N ALA A 43 -15.12 -9.75 6.72
CA ALA A 43 -16.47 -10.08 7.23
C ALA A 43 -16.41 -10.76 8.61
N ASN A 44 -15.48 -11.71 8.77
CA ASN A 44 -15.35 -12.55 9.96
C ASN A 44 -14.44 -11.94 11.05
N THR A 45 -14.00 -10.69 10.87
CA THR A 45 -13.18 -9.99 11.87
C THR A 45 -14.01 -9.01 12.65
N ALA A 46 -14.07 -9.17 13.99
CA ALA A 46 -14.72 -8.23 14.90
C ALA A 46 -13.75 -7.12 15.33
N ILE A 47 -14.30 -5.94 15.67
CA ILE A 47 -13.51 -4.81 16.19
C ILE A 47 -12.81 -5.20 17.50
N GLU A 48 -13.45 -5.99 18.34
CA GLU A 48 -12.90 -6.52 19.59
C GLU A 48 -11.63 -7.34 19.37
N GLN A 49 -11.58 -8.13 18.30
CA GLN A 49 -10.39 -8.90 17.95
C GLN A 49 -9.23 -7.98 17.52
N ILE A 50 -9.55 -6.91 16.78
CA ILE A 50 -8.55 -5.90 16.37
C ILE A 50 -7.97 -5.20 17.57
N THR A 51 -8.82 -4.70 18.48
CA THR A 51 -8.38 -3.97 19.67
C THR A 51 -7.64 -4.86 20.67
N SER A 52 -8.08 -6.10 20.87
CA SER A 52 -7.39 -7.09 21.69
C SER A 52 -5.97 -7.37 21.15
N ARG A 53 -5.83 -7.58 19.83
CA ARG A 53 -4.54 -7.81 19.19
C ARG A 53 -3.62 -6.58 19.23
N ALA A 54 -4.20 -5.37 19.11
CA ALA A 54 -3.47 -4.10 19.23
C ALA A 54 -3.16 -3.72 20.68
N GLN A 55 -3.66 -4.49 21.66
CA GLN A 55 -3.54 -4.23 23.11
C GLN A 55 -4.06 -2.85 23.51
N VAL A 56 -5.22 -2.46 22.99
CA VAL A 56 -5.90 -1.20 23.31
C VAL A 56 -7.36 -1.46 23.73
N ALA A 57 -7.95 -0.52 24.49
CA ALA A 57 -9.36 -0.59 24.82
C ALA A 57 -10.25 -0.39 23.58
N LYS A 58 -11.45 -0.99 23.55
CA LYS A 58 -12.42 -0.85 22.45
C LYS A 58 -12.73 0.61 22.12
N GLY A 59 -12.87 1.48 23.12
CA GLY A 59 -13.08 2.92 22.92
C GLY A 59 -11.93 3.60 22.16
N THR A 60 -10.70 3.08 22.28
CA THR A 60 -9.54 3.61 21.56
C THR A 60 -9.67 3.40 20.04
N PHE A 61 -10.32 2.33 19.59
CA PHE A 61 -10.58 2.12 18.16
C PHE A 61 -11.40 3.27 17.58
N TYR A 62 -12.49 3.65 18.27
CA TYR A 62 -13.40 4.69 17.79
C TYR A 62 -12.83 6.11 17.85
N LEU A 63 -11.69 6.32 18.52
CA LEU A 63 -10.95 7.58 18.43
C LEU A 63 -10.22 7.75 17.09
N TYR A 64 -9.95 6.65 16.35
CA TYR A 64 -9.19 6.65 15.09
C TYR A 64 -10.00 6.21 13.89
N PHE A 65 -10.97 5.32 14.07
CA PHE A 65 -11.73 4.70 13.00
C PHE A 65 -13.20 4.57 13.40
N SER A 66 -14.10 5.04 12.56
CA SER A 66 -15.55 4.96 12.80
C SER A 66 -16.12 3.55 12.59
N SER A 67 -15.47 2.73 11.77
CA SER A 67 -15.93 1.40 11.38
C SER A 67 -14.79 0.51 10.88
N LYS A 68 -15.11 -0.76 10.55
CA LYS A 68 -14.17 -1.67 9.87
C LYS A 68 -13.84 -1.19 8.45
N GLU A 69 -14.77 -0.56 7.80
CA GLU A 69 -14.61 0.03 6.47
C GLU A 69 -13.61 1.17 6.50
N SER A 70 -13.68 2.05 7.51
CA SER A 70 -12.73 3.19 7.61
C SER A 70 -11.29 2.76 7.91
N ILE A 71 -11.06 1.68 8.67
CA ILE A 71 -9.70 1.15 8.85
C ILE A 71 -9.23 0.38 7.60
N LEU A 72 -10.14 -0.25 6.84
CA LEU A 72 -9.82 -0.88 5.57
C LEU A 72 -9.41 0.16 4.52
N GLU A 73 -10.11 1.28 4.44
CA GLU A 73 -9.75 2.43 3.61
C GLU A 73 -8.36 2.97 3.97
N ALA A 74 -8.10 3.18 5.26
CA ALA A 74 -6.78 3.63 5.72
C ALA A 74 -5.65 2.63 5.42
N LEU A 75 -5.95 1.34 5.37
CA LEU A 75 -5.01 0.30 4.91
C LEU A 75 -4.72 0.43 3.43
N GLY A 76 -5.72 0.75 2.62
CA GLY A 76 -5.57 1.04 1.20
C GLY A 76 -4.69 2.27 0.95
N ASP A 77 -4.99 3.38 1.64
CA ASP A 77 -4.20 4.61 1.56
C ASP A 77 -2.73 4.35 1.90
N ARG A 78 -2.48 3.63 3.01
CA ARG A 78 -1.12 3.25 3.43
C ARG A 78 -0.41 2.36 2.40
N PHE A 79 -1.13 1.42 1.79
CA PHE A 79 -0.59 0.59 0.73
C PHE A 79 -0.15 1.43 -0.46
N ALA A 80 -0.99 2.34 -0.93
CA ALA A 80 -0.69 3.20 -2.07
C ALA A 80 0.49 4.14 -1.80
N GLU A 81 0.55 4.74 -0.60
CA GLU A 81 1.68 5.59 -0.19
C GLU A 81 2.99 4.81 -0.17
N GLN A 82 2.99 3.58 0.37
CA GLN A 82 4.18 2.71 0.41
C GLN A 82 4.62 2.28 -0.99
N LEU A 83 3.68 1.91 -1.86
CA LEU A 83 3.95 1.57 -3.25
C LEU A 83 4.56 2.77 -3.99
N LEU A 84 3.97 3.96 -3.86
CA LEU A 84 4.47 5.18 -4.47
C LEU A 84 5.87 5.54 -3.96
N ALA A 85 6.13 5.40 -2.66
CA ALA A 85 7.44 5.65 -2.08
C ALA A 85 8.51 4.72 -2.68
N GLY A 86 8.22 3.43 -2.84
CA GLY A 86 9.09 2.46 -3.51
C GLY A 86 9.36 2.79 -4.98
N ILE A 87 8.31 3.20 -5.70
CA ILE A 87 8.42 3.64 -7.10
C ILE A 87 9.32 4.88 -7.20
N LYS A 88 9.04 5.92 -6.40
CA LYS A 88 9.84 7.16 -6.38
C LYS A 88 11.31 6.89 -6.08
N ALA A 89 11.59 6.05 -5.08
CA ALA A 89 12.96 5.68 -4.72
C ALA A 89 13.69 4.97 -5.89
N SER A 90 13.02 4.04 -6.60
CA SER A 90 13.58 3.34 -7.74
C SER A 90 13.86 4.26 -8.93
N VAL A 91 12.96 5.19 -9.22
CA VAL A 91 13.12 6.18 -10.29
C VAL A 91 14.22 7.18 -9.97
N ALA A 92 14.32 7.64 -8.73
CA ALA A 92 15.32 8.61 -8.29
C ALA A 92 16.77 8.06 -8.35
N GLN A 93 16.96 6.74 -8.34
CA GLN A 93 18.27 6.09 -8.53
C GLN A 93 18.79 6.17 -9.97
N LYS A 94 17.98 6.62 -10.92
CA LYS A 94 18.39 6.73 -12.32
C LYS A 94 18.89 8.13 -12.64
N PRO A 95 19.93 8.27 -13.49
CA PRO A 95 20.41 9.59 -13.91
C PRO A 95 19.29 10.48 -14.47
N ALA A 96 19.48 11.79 -14.39
CA ALA A 96 18.41 12.76 -14.67
C ALA A 96 17.84 12.64 -16.09
N ASP A 97 18.68 12.36 -17.07
CA ASP A 97 18.40 12.27 -18.52
C ASP A 97 18.11 10.85 -19.02
N HIS A 98 18.21 9.82 -18.16
CA HIS A 98 17.99 8.41 -18.53
C HIS A 98 16.51 8.02 -18.46
N TRP A 99 15.69 8.64 -19.31
CA TRP A 99 14.23 8.51 -19.29
C TRP A 99 13.75 7.07 -19.52
N LYS A 100 14.41 6.31 -20.39
CA LYS A 100 14.09 4.90 -20.66
C LYS A 100 14.29 4.04 -19.41
N GLU A 101 15.39 4.25 -18.70
CA GLU A 101 15.71 3.55 -17.45
C GLU A 101 14.78 3.96 -16.32
N LYS A 102 14.37 5.23 -16.25
CA LYS A 102 13.36 5.71 -15.29
C LYS A 102 12.01 5.05 -15.52
N LEU A 103 11.55 4.95 -16.76
CA LEU A 103 10.29 4.27 -17.09
C LEU A 103 10.36 2.77 -16.78
N ALA A 104 11.51 2.12 -17.09
CA ALA A 104 11.74 0.72 -16.73
C ALA A 104 11.75 0.50 -15.19
N ALA A 105 12.39 1.41 -14.44
CA ALA A 105 12.44 1.37 -12.99
C ALA A 105 11.05 1.57 -12.37
N TRP A 106 10.27 2.52 -12.88
CA TRP A 106 8.89 2.74 -12.49
C TRP A 106 8.06 1.47 -12.66
N THR A 107 8.11 0.89 -13.86
CA THR A 107 7.35 -0.31 -14.23
C THR A 107 7.73 -1.51 -13.33
N ALA A 108 9.03 -1.72 -13.12
CA ALA A 108 9.53 -2.83 -12.31
C ALA A 108 9.18 -2.67 -10.82
N ALA A 109 9.29 -1.46 -10.28
CA ALA A 109 8.97 -1.16 -8.88
C ALA A 109 7.47 -1.28 -8.61
N CYS A 110 6.62 -0.75 -9.51
CA CYS A 110 5.17 -0.86 -9.41
C CYS A 110 4.73 -2.33 -9.42
N LEU A 111 5.20 -3.12 -10.40
CA LEU A 111 4.90 -4.55 -10.48
C LEU A 111 5.36 -5.31 -9.24
N THR A 112 6.58 -5.07 -8.76
CA THR A 112 7.13 -5.77 -7.59
C THR A 112 6.35 -5.44 -6.34
N GLY A 113 6.14 -4.15 -6.04
CA GLY A 113 5.44 -3.72 -4.84
C GLY A 113 3.97 -4.19 -4.82
N TYR A 114 3.34 -4.29 -6.00
CA TYR A 114 2.00 -4.87 -6.13
C TYR A 114 2.02 -6.38 -5.81
N LEU A 115 2.90 -7.15 -6.41
CA LEU A 115 2.98 -8.60 -6.19
C LEU A 115 3.38 -8.96 -4.76
N ASP A 116 4.29 -8.20 -4.14
CA ASP A 116 4.73 -8.42 -2.75
C ASP A 116 3.58 -8.22 -1.75
N SER A 117 2.59 -7.42 -2.12
CA SER A 117 1.43 -7.09 -1.27
C SER A 117 0.10 -7.57 -1.85
N ILE A 118 0.11 -8.47 -2.83
CA ILE A 118 -1.09 -8.91 -3.57
C ILE A 118 -2.24 -9.35 -2.66
N ARG A 119 -1.95 -10.07 -1.58
CA ARG A 119 -2.97 -10.54 -0.64
C ARG A 119 -3.63 -9.39 0.12
N LEU A 120 -2.86 -8.37 0.50
CA LEU A 120 -3.41 -7.18 1.15
C LEU A 120 -4.21 -6.35 0.15
N HIS A 121 -3.68 -6.20 -1.06
CA HIS A 121 -4.37 -5.56 -2.18
C HIS A 121 -5.74 -6.22 -2.41
N ASP A 122 -5.81 -7.55 -2.53
CA ASP A 122 -7.05 -8.29 -2.74
C ASP A 122 -8.07 -8.05 -1.59
N VAL A 123 -7.61 -8.04 -0.36
CA VAL A 123 -8.47 -7.79 0.80
C VAL A 123 -9.03 -6.37 0.80
N VAL A 124 -8.21 -5.39 0.43
CA VAL A 124 -8.58 -3.97 0.41
C VAL A 124 -9.49 -3.65 -0.79
N PHE A 125 -9.15 -4.14 -1.98
CA PHE A 125 -9.76 -3.70 -3.24
C PHE A 125 -10.84 -4.63 -3.80
N ASN A 126 -10.83 -5.95 -3.54
CA ASN A 126 -11.87 -6.85 -4.04
C ASN A 126 -13.29 -6.52 -3.50
N ARG A 127 -13.39 -5.84 -2.36
CA ARG A 127 -14.68 -5.31 -1.86
C ARG A 127 -15.09 -4.02 -2.53
N ALA A 128 -14.15 -3.21 -2.98
CA ALA A 128 -14.43 -1.97 -3.68
C ALA A 128 -15.07 -2.20 -5.06
N ARG A 129 -14.73 -3.33 -5.74
CA ARG A 129 -15.41 -3.75 -6.99
C ARG A 129 -16.92 -3.96 -6.84
N SER A 130 -17.42 -4.15 -5.61
CA SER A 130 -18.86 -4.31 -5.32
C SER A 130 -19.58 -2.98 -5.03
N ARG A 131 -18.88 -1.85 -5.01
CA ARG A 131 -19.45 -0.51 -4.79
C ARG A 131 -18.90 0.45 -5.85
N PRO A 132 -19.67 0.76 -6.90
CA PRO A 132 -19.27 1.79 -7.85
C PRO A 132 -19.18 3.15 -7.12
N HIS A 133 -18.07 3.85 -7.30
CA HIS A 133 -17.88 5.29 -7.04
C HIS A 133 -17.43 5.77 -5.64
N THR A 134 -16.74 4.97 -4.82
CA THR A 134 -16.12 5.52 -3.62
C THR A 134 -14.63 5.20 -3.52
N ARG A 135 -13.76 6.21 -3.60
CA ARG A 135 -12.34 6.26 -3.22
C ARG A 135 -11.29 5.41 -3.96
N GLU A 136 -11.65 4.43 -4.82
CA GLU A 136 -10.68 3.83 -5.75
C GLU A 136 -9.92 4.91 -6.54
N GLY A 137 -10.60 6.03 -6.85
CA GLY A 137 -10.02 7.16 -7.54
C GLY A 137 -8.87 7.88 -6.84
N LEU A 138 -8.71 7.80 -5.51
CA LEU A 138 -7.61 8.50 -4.81
C LEU A 138 -6.32 7.70 -4.83
N ILE A 139 -6.39 6.40 -4.64
CA ILE A 139 -5.21 5.52 -4.59
C ILE A 139 -4.62 5.34 -5.98
N ASP A 140 -5.48 5.07 -6.97
CA ASP A 140 -5.06 4.99 -8.37
C ASP A 140 -4.52 6.34 -8.84
N ASN A 141 -5.10 7.45 -8.39
CA ASN A 141 -4.68 8.78 -8.79
C ASN A 141 -3.23 9.08 -8.42
N ILE A 142 -2.76 8.82 -7.19
CA ILE A 142 -1.38 9.18 -6.81
C ILE A 142 -0.31 8.40 -7.58
N ILE A 143 -0.60 7.15 -7.97
CA ILE A 143 0.29 6.31 -8.77
C ILE A 143 0.24 6.76 -10.25
N ILE A 144 -0.97 7.00 -10.76
CA ILE A 144 -1.20 7.50 -12.12
C ILE A 144 -0.60 8.90 -12.28
N ASP A 145 -0.81 9.80 -11.31
CA ASP A 145 -0.26 11.16 -11.32
C ASP A 145 1.27 11.13 -11.41
N HIS A 146 1.93 10.26 -10.64
CA HIS A 146 3.38 10.11 -10.71
C HIS A 146 3.86 9.52 -12.05
N LEU A 147 3.07 8.62 -12.67
CA LEU A 147 3.40 8.11 -14.02
C LEU A 147 3.20 9.21 -15.07
N GLU A 148 2.11 9.97 -14.98
CA GLU A 148 1.87 11.12 -15.83
C GLU A 148 3.02 12.13 -15.79
N ASP A 149 3.46 12.52 -14.58
CA ASP A 149 4.60 13.43 -14.38
C ASP A 149 5.87 12.93 -15.06
N LEU A 150 6.14 11.62 -14.94
CA LEU A 150 7.28 10.99 -15.60
C LEU A 150 7.14 11.04 -17.13
N LEU A 151 5.97 10.70 -17.66
CA LEU A 151 5.69 10.70 -19.10
C LEU A 151 5.76 12.12 -19.68
N GLN A 152 5.19 13.11 -19.00
CA GLN A 152 5.25 14.51 -19.37
C GLN A 152 6.70 15.05 -19.41
N SER A 153 7.47 14.70 -18.37
CA SER A 153 8.86 15.12 -18.27
C SER A 153 9.73 14.54 -19.39
N GLY A 154 9.54 13.26 -19.71
CA GLY A 154 10.22 12.63 -20.85
C GLY A 154 9.81 13.19 -22.21
N THR A 155 8.52 13.59 -22.37
CA THR A 155 8.03 14.29 -23.56
C THR A 155 8.70 15.66 -23.72
N ARG A 156 8.79 16.44 -22.63
CA ARG A 156 9.52 17.72 -22.62
C ARG A 156 11.00 17.56 -22.93
N ALA A 157 11.61 16.49 -22.46
CA ALA A 157 13.00 16.14 -22.75
C ALA A 157 13.21 15.49 -24.14
N ARG A 158 12.16 15.32 -24.95
CA ARG A 158 12.17 14.68 -26.28
C ARG A 158 12.63 13.20 -26.26
N ALA A 159 12.50 12.53 -25.11
CA ALA A 159 12.80 11.10 -24.98
C ALA A 159 11.76 10.22 -25.69
N TRP A 160 10.54 10.73 -25.82
CA TRP A 160 9.41 10.15 -26.56
C TRP A 160 8.42 11.24 -26.99
N ARG A 161 7.40 10.83 -27.77
CA ARG A 161 6.29 11.71 -28.17
C ARG A 161 4.98 11.12 -27.67
N ILE A 162 4.33 11.81 -26.76
CA ILE A 162 3.03 11.44 -26.20
C ILE A 162 2.12 12.67 -26.30
N GLU A 163 0.99 12.51 -26.99
CA GLU A 163 0.00 13.59 -27.17
C GLU A 163 -0.77 13.86 -25.88
N ASP A 164 -1.22 12.79 -25.21
CA ASP A 164 -1.95 12.83 -23.95
C ASP A 164 -1.25 11.98 -22.88
N PRO A 165 -0.38 12.59 -22.05
CA PRO A 165 0.32 11.91 -20.98
C PRO A 165 -0.63 11.32 -19.92
N ARG A 166 -1.74 12.01 -19.61
CA ARG A 166 -2.73 11.52 -18.63
C ARG A 166 -3.43 10.26 -19.12
N PHE A 167 -3.97 10.30 -20.33
CA PHE A 167 -4.61 9.13 -20.94
C PHE A 167 -3.64 7.95 -21.03
N THR A 168 -2.40 8.23 -21.45
CA THR A 168 -1.35 7.20 -21.55
C THR A 168 -1.01 6.61 -20.18
N ALA A 169 -0.92 7.42 -19.13
CA ALA A 169 -0.66 6.96 -17.77
C ALA A 169 -1.80 6.06 -17.26
N VAL A 170 -3.05 6.47 -17.44
CA VAL A 170 -4.25 5.67 -17.11
C VAL A 170 -4.24 4.34 -17.85
N TYR A 171 -4.00 4.38 -19.18
CA TYR A 171 -3.95 3.18 -20.02
C TYR A 171 -2.87 2.19 -19.55
N LEU A 172 -1.65 2.67 -19.32
CA LEU A 172 -0.50 1.84 -18.93
C LEU A 172 -0.70 1.25 -17.53
N PHE A 173 -1.17 2.05 -16.57
CA PHE A 173 -1.45 1.58 -15.21
C PHE A 173 -2.57 0.55 -15.20
N SER A 174 -3.67 0.80 -15.91
CA SER A 174 -4.79 -0.15 -16.01
C SER A 174 -4.38 -1.46 -16.69
N ALA A 175 -3.56 -1.38 -17.76
CA ALA A 175 -3.02 -2.56 -18.43
C ALA A 175 -2.11 -3.39 -17.51
N LEU A 176 -1.22 -2.72 -16.75
CA LEU A 176 -0.36 -3.39 -15.75
C LEU A 176 -1.21 -4.11 -14.71
N HIS A 177 -2.18 -3.42 -14.12
CA HIS A 177 -3.10 -3.96 -13.10
C HIS A 177 -3.84 -5.18 -13.63
N GLY A 178 -4.52 -5.04 -14.76
CA GLY A 178 -5.28 -6.13 -15.38
C GLY A 178 -4.42 -7.35 -15.74
N ILE A 179 -3.18 -7.13 -16.21
CA ILE A 179 -2.23 -8.22 -16.52
C ILE A 179 -1.81 -8.95 -15.23
N ILE A 180 -1.54 -8.24 -14.14
CA ILE A 180 -1.18 -8.85 -12.86
C ILE A 180 -2.34 -9.69 -12.33
N ASP A 181 -3.54 -9.11 -12.25
CA ASP A 181 -4.74 -9.80 -11.76
C ASP A 181 -5.02 -11.07 -12.58
N TYR A 182 -4.96 -10.96 -13.91
CA TYR A 182 -5.15 -12.10 -14.80
C TYR A 182 -4.11 -13.21 -14.56
N THR A 183 -2.83 -12.81 -14.38
CA THR A 183 -1.74 -13.77 -14.19
C THR A 183 -1.85 -14.47 -12.84
N VAL A 184 -2.07 -13.72 -11.75
CA VAL A 184 -2.19 -14.29 -10.39
C VAL A 184 -3.42 -15.18 -10.25
N ALA A 185 -4.53 -14.85 -10.92
CA ALA A 185 -5.73 -15.69 -10.91
C ALA A 185 -5.51 -17.07 -11.58
N ARG A 186 -4.57 -17.19 -12.52
CA ARG A 186 -4.30 -18.40 -13.30
C ARG A 186 -3.07 -19.18 -12.86
N GLU A 187 -2.04 -18.47 -12.38
CA GLU A 187 -0.76 -19.05 -12.08
C GLU A 187 -0.48 -18.99 -10.57
N LYS A 188 -0.41 -20.14 -9.90
CA LYS A 188 -0.07 -20.20 -8.46
C LYS A 188 1.32 -19.63 -8.15
N ARG A 189 2.23 -19.63 -9.13
CA ARG A 189 3.60 -19.09 -9.03
C ARG A 189 3.97 -18.41 -10.35
N PRO A 190 3.62 -17.14 -10.51
CA PRO A 190 3.95 -16.39 -11.72
C PRO A 190 5.47 -16.32 -11.95
N ASN A 191 5.89 -16.43 -13.21
CA ASN A 191 7.27 -16.15 -13.58
C ASN A 191 7.50 -14.64 -13.60
N VAL A 192 7.83 -14.08 -12.43
CA VAL A 192 7.99 -12.62 -12.22
C VAL A 192 9.05 -12.00 -13.15
N PRO A 193 10.24 -12.59 -13.37
CA PRO A 193 11.21 -12.06 -14.35
C PRO A 193 10.63 -11.94 -15.77
N HIS A 194 9.91 -12.96 -16.23
CA HIS A 194 9.28 -12.96 -17.54
C HIS A 194 8.16 -11.91 -17.62
N LEU A 195 7.34 -11.80 -16.60
CA LEU A 195 6.27 -10.82 -16.50
C LEU A 195 6.82 -9.38 -16.52
N LYS A 196 7.89 -9.11 -15.76
CA LYS A 196 8.60 -7.82 -15.77
C LYS A 196 9.08 -7.44 -17.17
N LYS A 197 9.68 -8.39 -17.89
CA LYS A 197 10.17 -8.16 -19.25
C LYS A 197 9.00 -7.80 -20.19
N ARG A 198 7.91 -8.56 -20.16
CA ARG A 198 6.74 -8.32 -21.02
C ARG A 198 6.08 -6.98 -20.76
N ILE A 199 5.84 -6.63 -19.49
CA ILE A 199 5.21 -5.35 -19.12
C ILE A 199 6.15 -4.18 -19.51
N LYS A 200 7.44 -4.29 -19.23
CA LYS A 200 8.42 -3.28 -19.69
C LYS A 200 8.33 -3.04 -21.21
N HIS A 201 8.26 -4.11 -22.00
CA HIS A 201 8.13 -3.99 -23.45
C HIS A 201 6.81 -3.33 -23.88
N LEU A 202 5.71 -3.62 -23.19
CA LEU A 202 4.43 -2.96 -23.42
C LEU A 202 4.54 -1.45 -23.18
N PHE A 203 5.12 -1.03 -22.06
CA PHE A 203 5.33 0.37 -21.73
C PHE A 203 6.22 1.09 -22.77
N PHE A 204 7.32 0.46 -23.15
CA PHE A 204 8.21 1.03 -24.16
C PHE A 204 7.55 1.23 -25.51
N ARG A 205 6.80 0.24 -25.99
CA ARG A 205 6.04 0.36 -27.25
C ARG A 205 4.99 1.47 -27.17
N ALA A 206 4.31 1.61 -26.05
CA ALA A 206 3.27 2.64 -25.88
C ALA A 206 3.84 4.07 -25.95
N VAL A 207 5.12 4.26 -25.59
CA VAL A 207 5.80 5.56 -25.70
C VAL A 207 6.68 5.67 -26.97
N GLY A 208 6.56 4.73 -27.90
CA GLY A 208 7.31 4.75 -29.16
C GLY A 208 8.77 4.30 -29.05
N LEU A 209 9.17 3.63 -27.97
CA LEU A 209 10.52 3.11 -27.79
C LEU A 209 10.62 1.65 -28.26
N ALA A 210 11.73 1.30 -28.91
CA ALA A 210 12.02 -0.09 -29.24
C ALA A 210 12.24 -0.93 -27.95
N PRO A 211 11.67 -2.15 -27.87
CA PRO A 211 12.01 -3.10 -26.83
C PRO A 211 13.48 -3.48 -26.93
N THR A 212 14.19 -3.45 -25.81
CA THR A 212 15.56 -3.97 -25.67
C THR A 212 15.56 -5.29 -24.97
#